data_01f1a7da661c28be128ef758ae5d7eb9
#
_entry.id   01f1a7da661c28be128ef758ae5d7eb9
#
_cell.length_a   1.000
_cell.length_b   1.000
_cell.length_c   1.000
_cell.angle_alpha   90.00
_cell.angle_beta   90.00
_cell.angle_gamma   90.00
#
_symmetry.space_group_name_H-M   'P 1'
#
loop_
_entity.id
_entity.type
_entity.pdbx_description
1 polymer ?
#
loop_
_entity_poly.entity_id
_entity_poly.type
_entity_poly.pdbx_seq_one_letter_code
_entity_poly.pdbx_strand_id
1 'polypeptide(L)'
;MAVNTDKTLQHQLIYSVFVRNHTPEGTFRALERDLDRLSALGTDIVWLMPIHPIGEVGRKGTLGSPYAIRDYRGVNPEYGTVEDFRHLVDAIHVRGMKCIIDVVYNHTSPDSVLAQTHPEWFFRDEQGRPSRHVADWWDVVDLDYTHKELWRYQIDTLKMWAEIVDGFRCDVASSVPLDFWARARQEVEVVRPGCIWLAESVHGAHVLGLRKQGAYCATDTELYQAFDMTYDYDIWPWFEGCLTGRNTLQQYIDMLNYQELTYPSGFIKMRCGENHDTPRLAHWVQDERRLRHWLAFLYFCRGSMLLYGGTEFAPQHQVGLFDAEDNFGDKRADLQDFLRRCKDMKASLPLDGAVWYEVSGGAVVGHYKSPAGERTGVFDLSGCGGRV
;
A
#
# COMPACT_ATOMS: atom_id res chain seq x y z
N MET A 1 -1.38 -2.16 19.07
CA MET A 1 -0.46 -1.44 18.16
C MET A 1 0.96 -1.93 18.41
N ALA A 2 1.76 -1.98 17.38
CA ALA A 2 3.19 -2.23 17.52
C ALA A 2 3.81 -1.22 18.47
N VAL A 3 4.79 -1.67 19.24
CA VAL A 3 5.56 -0.79 20.14
C VAL A 3 6.31 0.24 19.29
N ASN A 4 6.33 1.49 19.70
CA ASN A 4 7.01 2.61 19.01
C ASN A 4 6.37 3.08 17.70
N THR A 5 5.10 2.76 17.41
CA THR A 5 4.39 3.36 16.28
C THR A 5 4.32 4.88 16.43
N ASP A 6 4.83 5.60 15.43
CA ASP A 6 4.73 7.05 15.37
C ASP A 6 3.30 7.48 14.94
N LYS A 7 2.56 8.08 15.85
CA LYS A 7 1.18 8.53 15.59
C LYS A 7 1.10 9.57 14.48
N THR A 8 2.17 10.31 14.20
CA THR A 8 2.19 11.32 13.13
C THR A 8 2.04 10.70 11.73
N LEU A 9 2.26 9.38 11.61
CA LEU A 9 1.95 8.64 10.38
C LEU A 9 0.48 8.78 9.93
N GLN A 10 -0.46 9.09 10.85
CA GLN A 10 -1.85 9.39 10.50
C GLN A 10 -2.00 10.60 9.56
N HIS A 11 -1.05 11.52 9.59
CA HIS A 11 -1.09 12.73 8.76
C HIS A 11 -0.26 12.62 7.49
N GLN A 12 0.44 11.50 7.29
CA GLN A 12 1.35 11.37 6.17
C GLN A 12 0.62 11.13 4.85
N LEU A 13 1.14 11.74 3.81
CA LEU A 13 0.81 11.44 2.42
C LEU A 13 1.87 10.51 1.85
N ILE A 14 1.43 9.32 1.47
CA ILE A 14 2.24 8.31 0.79
C ILE A 14 1.98 8.43 -0.71
N TYR A 15 3.03 8.54 -1.52
CA TYR A 15 2.91 8.52 -2.97
C TYR A 15 3.54 7.24 -3.50
N SER A 16 2.72 6.36 -4.08
CA SER A 16 3.17 5.09 -4.64
C SER A 16 3.67 5.26 -6.06
N VAL A 17 4.87 4.79 -6.32
CA VAL A 17 5.57 4.87 -7.61
C VAL A 17 5.89 3.48 -8.13
N PHE A 18 5.37 3.15 -9.31
CA PHE A 18 5.90 2.06 -10.11
C PHE A 18 6.97 2.62 -11.05
N VAL A 19 8.25 2.36 -10.77
CA VAL A 19 9.38 2.98 -11.46
C VAL A 19 9.28 2.81 -12.98
N ARG A 20 8.94 1.59 -13.45
CA ARG A 20 8.77 1.29 -14.88
C ARG A 20 7.80 2.23 -15.60
N ASN A 21 6.71 2.62 -14.94
CA ASN A 21 5.59 3.33 -15.55
C ASN A 21 5.52 4.81 -15.13
N HIS A 22 6.49 5.29 -14.31
CA HIS A 22 6.44 6.66 -13.80
C HIS A 22 6.99 7.70 -14.77
N THR A 23 7.97 7.31 -15.58
CA THR A 23 8.53 8.17 -16.63
C THR A 23 8.71 7.35 -17.91
N PRO A 24 8.82 7.99 -19.07
CA PRO A 24 9.08 7.27 -20.33
C PRO A 24 10.34 6.39 -20.28
N GLU A 25 11.37 6.80 -19.54
CA GLU A 25 12.60 6.03 -19.38
C GLU A 25 12.48 4.88 -18.38
N GLY A 26 11.54 4.95 -17.43
CA GLY A 26 11.29 3.92 -16.42
C GLY A 26 12.48 3.64 -15.48
N THR A 27 13.29 4.66 -15.14
CA THR A 27 14.52 4.49 -14.36
C THR A 27 14.56 5.33 -13.09
N PHE A 28 15.39 4.93 -12.11
CA PHE A 28 15.62 5.72 -10.89
C PHE A 28 16.07 7.15 -11.17
N ARG A 29 16.99 7.33 -12.14
CA ARG A 29 17.46 8.65 -12.55
C ARG A 29 16.39 9.51 -13.19
N ALA A 30 15.46 8.91 -13.90
CA ALA A 30 14.35 9.64 -14.48
C ALA A 30 13.34 10.05 -13.40
N LEU A 31 13.02 9.16 -12.45
CA LEU A 31 12.16 9.46 -11.32
C LEU A 31 12.70 10.62 -10.47
N GLU A 32 14.02 10.68 -10.26
CA GLU A 32 14.64 11.77 -9.49
C GLU A 32 14.27 13.17 -10.02
N ARG A 33 14.11 13.33 -11.36
CA ARG A 33 13.72 14.61 -11.97
C ARG A 33 12.30 15.07 -11.62
N ASP A 34 11.47 14.15 -11.11
CA ASP A 34 10.08 14.44 -10.75
C ASP A 34 9.88 14.69 -9.24
N LEU A 35 10.90 14.53 -8.42
CA LEU A 35 10.80 14.63 -6.97
C LEU A 35 10.36 16.02 -6.49
N ASP A 36 10.70 17.10 -7.21
CA ASP A 36 10.26 18.45 -6.86
C ASP A 36 8.74 18.58 -6.97
N ARG A 37 8.14 17.98 -7.99
CA ARG A 37 6.67 17.93 -8.14
C ARG A 37 6.02 17.12 -7.02
N LEU A 38 6.57 15.95 -6.67
CA LEU A 38 6.06 15.12 -5.57
C LEU A 38 6.13 15.87 -4.23
N SER A 39 7.24 16.56 -3.97
CA SER A 39 7.40 17.39 -2.77
C SER A 39 6.40 18.54 -2.75
N ALA A 40 6.19 19.24 -3.88
CA ALA A 40 5.20 20.32 -3.99
C ALA A 40 3.76 19.82 -3.76
N LEU A 41 3.45 18.58 -4.14
CA LEU A 41 2.15 17.94 -3.87
C LEU A 41 1.91 17.70 -2.37
N GLY A 42 2.97 17.75 -1.57
CA GLY A 42 2.93 17.51 -0.11
C GLY A 42 3.20 16.07 0.27
N THR A 43 3.86 15.31 -0.59
CA THR A 43 4.30 13.95 -0.30
C THR A 43 5.25 13.92 0.89
N ASP A 44 4.97 13.08 1.87
CA ASP A 44 5.85 12.82 3.01
C ASP A 44 6.66 11.53 2.81
N ILE A 45 6.07 10.54 2.16
CA ILE A 45 6.66 9.21 1.96
C ILE A 45 6.52 8.82 0.49
N VAL A 46 7.63 8.56 -0.17
CA VAL A 46 7.66 7.92 -1.49
C VAL A 46 7.72 6.40 -1.26
N TRP A 47 6.69 5.69 -1.71
CA TRP A 47 6.68 4.24 -1.72
C TRP A 47 7.02 3.74 -3.12
N LEU A 48 8.18 3.11 -3.26
CA LEU A 48 8.58 2.43 -4.50
C LEU A 48 8.02 1.01 -4.50
N MET A 49 7.17 0.69 -5.48
CA MET A 49 6.75 -0.69 -5.76
C MET A 49 7.99 -1.56 -6.03
N PRO A 50 7.89 -2.92 -6.06
CA PRO A 50 9.08 -3.77 -6.03
C PRO A 50 10.19 -3.32 -6.99
N ILE A 51 11.37 -3.12 -6.44
CA ILE A 51 12.56 -2.63 -7.16
C ILE A 51 13.48 -3.74 -7.64
N HIS A 52 13.11 -4.98 -7.36
CA HIS A 52 13.94 -6.18 -7.53
C HIS A 52 13.91 -6.72 -8.97
N PRO A 53 14.92 -7.51 -9.37
CA PRO A 53 14.89 -8.27 -10.61
C PRO A 53 13.66 -9.19 -10.66
N ILE A 54 13.05 -9.28 -11.83
CA ILE A 54 11.81 -10.04 -12.07
C ILE A 54 12.15 -11.39 -12.68
N GLY A 55 11.43 -12.45 -12.26
CA GLY A 55 11.56 -13.80 -12.80
C GLY A 55 11.07 -13.93 -14.25
N GLU A 56 11.50 -14.98 -14.91
CA GLU A 56 11.17 -15.27 -16.30
C GLU A 56 10.24 -16.47 -16.47
N VAL A 57 10.29 -17.42 -15.51
CA VAL A 57 9.46 -18.63 -15.55
C VAL A 57 8.01 -18.29 -15.19
N GLY A 58 7.07 -18.60 -16.09
CA GLY A 58 5.65 -18.31 -15.91
C GLY A 58 5.28 -16.84 -16.04
N ARG A 59 6.18 -16.00 -16.57
CA ARG A 59 6.04 -14.54 -16.70
C ARG A 59 4.70 -14.14 -17.30
N LYS A 60 4.02 -13.19 -16.66
CA LYS A 60 2.82 -12.52 -17.18
C LYS A 60 3.22 -11.32 -18.04
N GLY A 61 2.57 -11.12 -19.18
CA GLY A 61 2.91 -10.04 -20.12
C GLY A 61 4.32 -10.16 -20.69
N THR A 62 4.85 -9.07 -21.22
CA THR A 62 6.19 -9.05 -21.84
C THR A 62 7.32 -8.82 -20.84
N LEU A 63 7.09 -7.99 -19.82
CA LEU A 63 8.10 -7.59 -18.82
C LEU A 63 7.91 -8.26 -17.45
N GLY A 64 6.80 -8.94 -17.23
CA GLY A 64 6.51 -9.68 -16.01
C GLY A 64 6.00 -8.82 -14.85
N SER A 65 5.44 -9.50 -13.86
CA SER A 65 4.98 -8.89 -12.62
C SER A 65 6.16 -8.43 -11.77
N PRO A 66 6.16 -7.19 -11.27
CA PRO A 66 7.16 -6.73 -10.30
C PRO A 66 7.13 -7.53 -8.99
N TYR A 67 6.03 -8.25 -8.73
CA TYR A 67 5.87 -9.11 -7.55
C TYR A 67 6.42 -10.54 -7.75
N ALA A 68 6.83 -10.91 -8.95
CA ALA A 68 7.54 -12.19 -9.20
C ALA A 68 9.06 -11.99 -8.99
N ILE A 69 9.46 -11.88 -7.73
CA ILE A 69 10.84 -11.53 -7.35
C ILE A 69 11.82 -12.66 -7.75
N ARG A 70 12.89 -12.29 -8.46
CA ARG A 70 13.98 -13.22 -8.79
C ARG A 70 15.12 -13.18 -7.77
N ASP A 71 15.45 -11.96 -7.28
CA ASP A 71 16.53 -11.76 -6.29
C ASP A 71 16.13 -10.64 -5.31
N TYR A 72 15.95 -10.99 -4.05
CA TYR A 72 15.58 -10.03 -2.98
C TYR A 72 16.69 -9.02 -2.63
N ARG A 73 17.93 -9.28 -3.04
CA ARG A 73 19.12 -8.46 -2.69
C ARG A 73 19.66 -7.64 -3.86
N GLY A 74 19.05 -7.78 -5.03
CA GLY A 74 19.36 -7.00 -6.22
C GLY A 74 18.33 -5.92 -6.52
N VAL A 75 18.70 -4.96 -7.36
CA VAL A 75 17.76 -4.03 -8.02
C VAL A 75 17.54 -4.48 -9.47
N ASN A 76 16.36 -4.20 -10.01
CA ASN A 76 16.05 -4.49 -11.41
C ASN A 76 16.98 -3.67 -12.32
N PRO A 77 17.78 -4.33 -13.19
CA PRO A 77 18.71 -3.65 -14.08
C PRO A 77 18.01 -2.71 -15.08
N GLU A 78 16.70 -2.90 -15.35
CA GLU A 78 15.91 -1.96 -16.15
C GLU A 78 15.76 -0.60 -15.46
N TYR A 79 15.77 -0.56 -14.12
CA TYR A 79 15.61 0.67 -13.34
C TYR A 79 16.93 1.40 -13.08
N GLY A 80 18.06 0.68 -13.16
CA GLY A 80 19.40 1.18 -12.91
C GLY A 80 20.23 0.29 -11.99
N THR A 81 21.25 0.86 -11.38
CA THR A 81 22.16 0.19 -10.43
C THR A 81 21.73 0.43 -8.97
N VAL A 82 22.36 -0.28 -8.02
CA VAL A 82 22.20 -0.02 -6.58
C VAL A 82 22.65 1.39 -6.22
N GLU A 83 23.69 1.90 -6.88
CA GLU A 83 24.19 3.28 -6.72
C GLU A 83 23.17 4.30 -7.21
N ASP A 84 22.48 4.05 -8.33
CA ASP A 84 21.38 4.90 -8.80
C ASP A 84 20.21 4.91 -7.83
N PHE A 85 19.91 3.75 -7.24
CA PHE A 85 18.88 3.64 -6.20
C PHE A 85 19.25 4.42 -4.93
N ARG A 86 20.49 4.28 -4.43
CA ARG A 86 20.98 5.07 -3.28
C ARG A 86 20.89 6.56 -3.54
N HIS A 87 21.33 6.98 -4.73
CA HIS A 87 21.28 8.38 -5.13
C HIS A 87 19.83 8.92 -5.16
N LEU A 88 18.87 8.12 -5.66
CA LEU A 88 17.45 8.47 -5.62
C LEU A 88 16.95 8.65 -4.19
N VAL A 89 17.28 7.73 -3.28
CA VAL A 89 16.87 7.81 -1.86
C VAL A 89 17.47 9.06 -1.20
N ASP A 90 18.75 9.35 -1.43
CA ASP A 90 19.38 10.58 -0.94
C ASP A 90 18.67 11.84 -1.47
N ALA A 91 18.28 11.84 -2.76
CA ALA A 91 17.56 12.95 -3.37
C ALA A 91 16.14 13.13 -2.78
N ILE A 92 15.46 12.02 -2.39
CA ILE A 92 14.21 12.04 -1.65
C ILE A 92 14.41 12.67 -0.27
N HIS A 93 15.45 12.24 0.46
CA HIS A 93 15.77 12.76 1.80
C HIS A 93 16.12 14.26 1.78
N VAL A 94 16.88 14.73 0.80
CA VAL A 94 17.21 16.17 0.63
C VAL A 94 15.96 17.05 0.54
N ARG A 95 14.85 16.49 0.03
CA ARG A 95 13.54 17.18 -0.07
C ARG A 95 12.66 17.01 1.17
N GLY A 96 13.19 16.41 2.23
CA GLY A 96 12.47 16.18 3.49
C GLY A 96 11.42 15.04 3.43
N MET A 97 11.41 14.28 2.34
CA MET A 97 10.57 13.10 2.19
C MET A 97 11.29 11.84 2.71
N LYS A 98 10.53 10.79 3.04
CA LYS A 98 11.03 9.45 3.37
C LYS A 98 10.84 8.51 2.18
N CYS A 99 11.62 7.43 2.13
CA CYS A 99 11.51 6.39 1.13
C CYS A 99 11.18 5.05 1.79
N ILE A 100 10.12 4.38 1.34
CA ILE A 100 9.85 2.98 1.67
C ILE A 100 9.85 2.14 0.40
N ILE A 101 10.24 0.88 0.51
CA ILE A 101 10.20 -0.08 -0.60
C ILE A 101 9.22 -1.21 -0.32
N ASP A 102 8.76 -1.82 -1.40
CA ASP A 102 7.92 -3.00 -1.34
C ASP A 102 8.77 -4.27 -1.11
N VAL A 103 8.38 -5.09 -0.14
CA VAL A 103 9.01 -6.39 0.13
C VAL A 103 7.98 -7.51 -0.01
N VAL A 104 8.27 -8.47 -0.89
CA VAL A 104 7.35 -9.56 -1.29
C VAL A 104 7.81 -10.85 -0.65
N TYR A 105 7.39 -11.08 0.60
CA TYR A 105 7.93 -12.18 1.41
C TYR A 105 6.99 -13.39 1.54
N ASN A 106 5.78 -13.32 0.99
CA ASN A 106 4.91 -14.47 0.89
C ASN A 106 5.36 -15.46 -0.21
N HIS A 107 5.87 -14.93 -1.32
CA HIS A 107 6.19 -15.72 -2.53
C HIS A 107 7.38 -15.12 -3.27
N THR A 108 7.87 -15.87 -4.25
CA THR A 108 8.95 -15.46 -5.17
C THR A 108 8.77 -16.13 -6.52
N SER A 109 9.54 -15.73 -7.55
CA SER A 109 9.45 -16.39 -8.84
C SER A 109 10.01 -17.83 -8.78
N PRO A 110 9.53 -18.76 -9.64
CA PRO A 110 10.00 -20.14 -9.66
C PRO A 110 11.49 -20.28 -10.04
N ASP A 111 12.06 -19.29 -10.73
CA ASP A 111 13.48 -19.22 -11.12
C ASP A 111 14.31 -18.27 -10.23
N SER A 112 13.81 -17.97 -9.02
CA SER A 112 14.50 -17.11 -8.07
C SER A 112 15.83 -17.71 -7.58
N VAL A 113 16.69 -16.84 -7.05
CA VAL A 113 17.92 -17.24 -6.37
C VAL A 113 17.61 -18.24 -5.25
N LEU A 114 16.53 -18.02 -4.48
CA LEU A 114 16.11 -18.96 -3.42
C LEU A 114 15.66 -20.30 -3.98
N ALA A 115 14.92 -20.32 -5.09
CA ALA A 115 14.50 -21.58 -5.72
C ALA A 115 15.68 -22.45 -6.17
N GLN A 116 16.80 -21.83 -6.54
CA GLN A 116 18.02 -22.50 -6.96
C GLN A 116 18.91 -22.94 -5.78
N THR A 117 18.97 -22.12 -4.71
CA THR A 117 19.88 -22.34 -3.58
C THR A 117 19.25 -23.07 -2.40
N HIS A 118 17.94 -22.92 -2.21
CA HIS A 118 17.16 -23.43 -1.08
C HIS A 118 15.79 -23.96 -1.51
N PRO A 119 15.73 -24.96 -2.41
CA PRO A 119 14.46 -25.49 -2.93
C PRO A 119 13.58 -26.15 -1.85
N GLU A 120 14.13 -26.41 -0.67
CA GLU A 120 13.40 -26.92 0.49
C GLU A 120 12.55 -25.85 1.19
N TRP A 121 12.77 -24.55 0.98
CA TRP A 121 12.07 -23.46 1.65
C TRP A 121 10.74 -23.08 1.02
N PHE A 122 10.20 -23.93 0.14
CA PHE A 122 8.99 -23.65 -0.62
C PHE A 122 7.82 -24.55 -0.20
N PHE A 123 6.63 -23.94 -0.13
CA PHE A 123 5.39 -24.68 0.00
C PHE A 123 5.29 -25.72 -1.14
N ARG A 124 4.86 -26.95 -0.79
CA ARG A 124 4.72 -28.06 -1.74
C ARG A 124 3.29 -28.55 -1.81
N ASP A 125 2.85 -28.86 -3.03
CA ASP A 125 1.59 -29.55 -3.27
C ASP A 125 1.63 -31.02 -2.80
N GLU A 126 0.50 -31.71 -2.91
CA GLU A 126 0.37 -33.13 -2.55
C GLU A 126 1.31 -34.07 -3.35
N GLN A 127 1.83 -33.61 -4.50
CA GLN A 127 2.81 -34.31 -5.32
C GLN A 127 4.25 -33.96 -4.97
N GLY A 128 4.47 -33.13 -3.95
CA GLY A 128 5.78 -32.70 -3.48
C GLY A 128 6.44 -31.62 -4.36
N ARG A 129 5.73 -30.97 -5.26
CA ARG A 129 6.25 -29.92 -6.15
C ARG A 129 6.09 -28.52 -5.51
N PRO A 130 7.06 -27.60 -5.69
CA PRO A 130 6.86 -26.20 -5.27
C PRO A 130 5.55 -25.64 -5.84
N SER A 131 4.75 -25.00 -5.00
CA SER A 131 3.38 -24.59 -5.34
C SER A 131 2.99 -23.29 -4.62
N ARG A 132 1.73 -22.93 -4.70
CA ARG A 132 1.12 -21.70 -4.17
C ARG A 132 -0.30 -21.95 -3.70
N HIS A 133 -0.77 -21.14 -2.76
CA HIS A 133 -2.15 -21.22 -2.24
C HIS A 133 -3.17 -20.51 -3.15
N VAL A 134 -2.74 -19.47 -3.89
CA VAL A 134 -3.61 -18.71 -4.79
C VAL A 134 -3.35 -19.15 -6.24
N ALA A 135 -4.31 -19.86 -6.83
CA ALA A 135 -4.14 -20.51 -8.14
C ALA A 135 -3.79 -19.52 -9.28
N ASP A 136 -4.36 -18.31 -9.25
CA ASP A 136 -4.18 -17.29 -10.28
C ASP A 136 -2.78 -16.64 -10.27
N TRP A 137 -1.95 -16.95 -9.27
CA TRP A 137 -0.58 -16.44 -9.17
C TRP A 137 0.43 -17.42 -9.78
N TRP A 138 0.19 -17.88 -11.02
CA TRP A 138 0.99 -18.95 -11.67
C TRP A 138 2.45 -18.56 -11.96
N ASP A 139 2.81 -17.30 -11.86
CA ASP A 139 4.14 -16.74 -12.04
C ASP A 139 4.98 -16.73 -10.74
N VAL A 140 4.43 -17.24 -9.63
CA VAL A 140 5.12 -17.31 -8.34
C VAL A 140 4.95 -18.67 -7.64
N VAL A 141 5.78 -18.90 -6.63
CA VAL A 141 5.72 -20.02 -5.69
C VAL A 141 5.82 -19.49 -4.26
N ASP A 142 5.00 -20.04 -3.34
CA ASP A 142 4.95 -19.60 -1.95
C ASP A 142 6.13 -20.10 -1.13
N LEU A 143 6.58 -19.29 -0.18
CA LEU A 143 7.63 -19.62 0.77
C LEU A 143 7.06 -20.35 1.99
N ASP A 144 7.82 -21.31 2.53
CA ASP A 144 7.46 -22.11 3.70
C ASP A 144 8.16 -21.57 4.97
N TYR A 145 7.45 -20.83 5.77
CA TYR A 145 7.93 -20.22 7.02
C TYR A 145 8.09 -21.21 8.19
N THR A 146 7.91 -22.52 7.98
CA THR A 146 8.34 -23.54 8.94
C THR A 146 9.87 -23.63 9.03
N HIS A 147 10.57 -23.23 7.96
CA HIS A 147 12.04 -23.16 7.87
C HIS A 147 12.58 -21.88 8.54
N LYS A 148 13.25 -22.03 9.69
CA LYS A 148 13.78 -20.86 10.44
C LYS A 148 15.02 -20.21 9.78
N GLU A 149 15.71 -20.93 8.92
CA GLU A 149 16.81 -20.43 8.09
C GLU A 149 16.29 -19.38 7.07
N LEU A 150 15.10 -19.61 6.50
CA LEU A 150 14.41 -18.61 5.67
C LEU A 150 14.18 -17.31 6.44
N TRP A 151 13.74 -17.40 7.72
CA TRP A 151 13.56 -16.22 8.57
C TRP A 151 14.83 -15.38 8.68
N ARG A 152 15.96 -16.05 8.93
CA ARG A 152 17.26 -15.37 9.02
C ARG A 152 17.61 -14.68 7.71
N TYR A 153 17.49 -15.40 6.58
CA TYR A 153 17.78 -14.85 5.26
C TYR A 153 16.96 -13.58 4.98
N GLN A 154 15.64 -13.63 5.25
CA GLN A 154 14.75 -12.50 5.00
C GLN A 154 14.99 -11.32 5.95
N ILE A 155 15.26 -11.59 7.23
CA ILE A 155 15.58 -10.54 8.21
C ILE A 155 16.91 -9.86 7.87
N ASP A 156 17.93 -10.62 7.48
CA ASP A 156 19.22 -10.06 7.05
C ASP A 156 19.05 -9.21 5.77
N THR A 157 18.15 -9.61 4.88
CA THR A 157 17.78 -8.84 3.68
C THR A 157 17.08 -7.53 4.04
N LEU A 158 16.12 -7.55 5.00
CA LEU A 158 15.49 -6.33 5.51
C LEU A 158 16.51 -5.38 6.15
N LYS A 159 17.44 -5.90 6.95
CA LYS A 159 18.50 -5.10 7.56
C LYS A 159 19.40 -4.43 6.53
N MET A 160 19.77 -5.16 5.47
CA MET A 160 20.54 -4.62 4.35
C MET A 160 19.83 -3.45 3.66
N TRP A 161 18.53 -3.58 3.39
CA TRP A 161 17.75 -2.49 2.79
C TRP A 161 17.48 -1.35 3.77
N ALA A 162 17.30 -1.64 5.06
CA ALA A 162 17.09 -0.64 6.11
C ALA A 162 18.30 0.32 6.29
N GLU A 163 19.49 -0.06 5.82
CA GLU A 163 20.64 0.87 5.76
C GLU A 163 20.41 2.01 4.75
N ILE A 164 19.49 1.82 3.80
CA ILE A 164 19.25 2.76 2.69
C ILE A 164 17.90 3.46 2.85
N VAL A 165 16.82 2.69 3.12
CA VAL A 165 15.43 3.19 3.14
C VAL A 165 14.88 3.39 4.56
N ASP A 166 13.76 4.09 4.67
CA ASP A 166 13.12 4.44 5.95
C ASP A 166 12.05 3.45 6.38
N GLY A 167 11.74 2.46 5.56
CA GLY A 167 10.72 1.46 5.89
C GLY A 167 10.32 0.57 4.75
N PHE A 168 9.28 -0.22 5.02
CA PHE A 168 8.82 -1.28 4.13
C PHE A 168 7.29 -1.28 4.00
N ARG A 169 6.80 -1.42 2.78
CA ARG A 169 5.46 -1.94 2.51
C ARG A 169 5.61 -3.44 2.31
N CYS A 170 4.91 -4.21 3.11
CA CYS A 170 5.02 -5.67 3.10
C CYS A 170 3.84 -6.26 2.34
N ASP A 171 4.15 -6.84 1.18
CA ASP A 171 3.21 -7.47 0.27
C ASP A 171 2.56 -8.69 0.92
N VAL A 172 1.22 -8.82 0.76
CA VAL A 172 0.42 -9.90 1.33
C VAL A 172 0.85 -10.25 2.76
N ALA A 173 1.12 -9.23 3.58
CA ALA A 173 1.66 -9.39 4.94
C ALA A 173 0.81 -10.31 5.81
N SER A 174 -0.49 -10.39 5.54
CA SER A 174 -1.43 -11.29 6.22
C SER A 174 -1.06 -12.78 6.09
N SER A 175 -0.42 -13.18 5.00
CA SER A 175 -0.06 -14.58 4.72
C SER A 175 1.30 -15.00 5.27
N VAL A 176 2.10 -14.07 5.78
CA VAL A 176 3.38 -14.34 6.42
C VAL A 176 3.20 -14.35 7.94
N PRO A 177 3.77 -15.33 8.69
CA PRO A 177 3.55 -15.45 10.13
C PRO A 177 3.86 -14.18 10.93
N LEU A 178 2.96 -13.80 11.83
CA LEU A 178 3.11 -12.61 12.67
C LEU A 178 4.38 -12.63 13.50
N ASP A 179 4.76 -13.80 14.02
CA ASP A 179 6.00 -13.96 14.81
C ASP A 179 7.25 -13.62 14.00
N PHE A 180 7.23 -13.93 12.68
CA PHE A 180 8.31 -13.50 11.78
C PHE A 180 8.36 -11.96 11.71
N TRP A 181 7.23 -11.30 11.46
CA TRP A 181 7.19 -9.84 11.38
C TRP A 181 7.59 -9.15 12.68
N ALA A 182 7.13 -9.67 13.82
CA ALA A 182 7.49 -9.15 15.13
C ALA A 182 9.00 -9.24 15.38
N ARG A 183 9.62 -10.37 15.03
CA ARG A 183 11.07 -10.57 15.11
C ARG A 183 11.83 -9.69 14.13
N ALA A 184 11.36 -9.62 12.88
CA ALA A 184 11.96 -8.76 11.84
C ALA A 184 11.98 -7.30 12.29
N ARG A 185 10.86 -6.78 12.82
CA ARG A 185 10.76 -5.43 13.35
C ARG A 185 11.79 -5.16 14.46
N GLN A 186 11.92 -6.08 15.42
CA GLN A 186 12.89 -5.93 16.51
C GLN A 186 14.33 -5.88 16.02
N GLU A 187 14.71 -6.74 15.06
CA GLU A 187 16.07 -6.79 14.55
C GLU A 187 16.39 -5.60 13.62
N VAL A 188 15.42 -5.16 12.82
CA VAL A 188 15.57 -3.99 11.94
C VAL A 188 15.65 -2.69 12.74
N GLU A 189 14.94 -2.57 13.86
CA GLU A 189 14.98 -1.38 14.73
C GLU A 189 16.41 -1.04 15.20
N VAL A 190 17.29 -2.04 15.32
CA VAL A 190 18.71 -1.85 15.66
C VAL A 190 19.48 -1.15 14.55
N VAL A 191 19.12 -1.39 13.30
CA VAL A 191 19.76 -0.83 12.10
C VAL A 191 19.13 0.52 11.74
N ARG A 192 17.80 0.57 11.77
CA ARG A 192 17.00 1.75 11.41
C ARG A 192 15.97 2.03 12.51
N PRO A 193 16.33 2.78 13.56
CA PRO A 193 15.38 3.23 14.57
C PRO A 193 14.24 4.04 13.94
N GLY A 194 13.00 3.70 14.29
CA GLY A 194 11.81 4.34 13.72
C GLY A 194 11.49 3.89 12.29
N CYS A 195 11.97 2.72 11.86
CA CYS A 195 11.61 2.10 10.60
C CYS A 195 10.09 1.98 10.45
N ILE A 196 9.55 2.41 9.30
CA ILE A 196 8.12 2.41 8.99
C ILE A 196 7.69 1.04 8.48
N TRP A 197 6.59 0.50 9.03
CA TRP A 197 6.04 -0.79 8.65
C TRP A 197 4.60 -0.65 8.18
N LEU A 198 4.37 -0.80 6.88
CA LEU A 198 3.05 -0.80 6.24
C LEU A 198 2.71 -2.22 5.79
N ALA A 199 1.65 -2.80 6.34
CA ALA A 199 1.16 -4.11 5.91
C ALA A 199 0.13 -3.98 4.79
N GLU A 200 0.31 -4.69 3.70
CA GLU A 200 -0.83 -5.05 2.89
C GLU A 200 -1.62 -6.13 3.63
N SER A 201 -2.74 -5.69 4.20
CA SER A 201 -3.74 -6.59 4.78
C SER A 201 -4.78 -6.96 3.71
N VAL A 202 -5.55 -7.99 3.97
CA VAL A 202 -6.55 -8.51 3.04
C VAL A 202 -7.95 -8.50 3.65
N HIS A 203 -8.99 -8.48 2.82
CA HIS A 203 -10.37 -8.47 3.32
C HIS A 203 -10.76 -9.81 3.98
N GLY A 204 -11.73 -9.75 4.89
CA GLY A 204 -12.12 -10.88 5.74
C GLY A 204 -12.52 -12.17 4.99
N ALA A 205 -13.10 -12.05 3.79
CA ALA A 205 -13.45 -13.23 2.98
C ALA A 205 -12.18 -13.96 2.49
N HIS A 206 -11.11 -13.25 2.16
CA HIS A 206 -9.82 -13.84 1.79
C HIS A 206 -9.17 -14.53 2.98
N VAL A 207 -9.13 -13.87 4.15
CA VAL A 207 -8.64 -14.48 5.41
C VAL A 207 -9.35 -15.81 5.68
N LEU A 208 -10.69 -15.80 5.62
CA LEU A 208 -11.48 -17.00 5.85
C LEU A 208 -11.24 -18.08 4.79
N GLY A 209 -11.04 -17.68 3.53
CA GLY A 209 -10.74 -18.58 2.42
C GLY A 209 -9.44 -19.35 2.63
N LEU A 210 -8.36 -18.66 2.97
CA LEU A 210 -7.06 -19.27 3.27
C LEU A 210 -7.10 -20.15 4.53
N ARG A 211 -7.71 -19.66 5.61
CA ARG A 211 -7.85 -20.45 6.86
C ARG A 211 -8.65 -21.74 6.65
N LYS A 212 -9.66 -21.76 5.77
CA LYS A 212 -10.39 -22.99 5.39
C LYS A 212 -9.51 -24.00 4.64
N GLN A 213 -8.47 -23.55 3.96
CA GLN A 213 -7.46 -24.39 3.31
C GLN A 213 -6.36 -24.84 4.28
N GLY A 214 -6.41 -24.44 5.55
CA GLY A 214 -5.37 -24.72 6.55
C GLY A 214 -4.15 -23.80 6.43
N ALA A 215 -4.19 -22.79 5.56
CA ALA A 215 -3.11 -21.82 5.42
C ALA A 215 -3.19 -20.73 6.50
N TYR A 216 -2.02 -20.20 6.88
CA TYR A 216 -1.94 -19.06 7.79
C TYR A 216 -2.45 -17.79 7.09
N CYS A 217 -3.26 -17.01 7.78
CA CYS A 217 -3.63 -15.68 7.35
C CYS A 217 -4.05 -14.83 8.55
N ALA A 218 -3.33 -13.72 8.79
CA ALA A 218 -3.61 -12.78 9.87
C ALA A 218 -4.70 -11.77 9.47
N THR A 219 -5.48 -11.34 10.44
CA THR A 219 -6.39 -10.21 10.34
C THR A 219 -5.64 -8.89 10.61
N ASP A 220 -6.26 -7.74 10.26
CA ASP A 220 -5.70 -6.41 10.58
C ASP A 220 -5.41 -6.25 12.07
N THR A 221 -6.31 -6.71 12.94
CA THR A 221 -6.13 -6.62 14.40
C THR A 221 -4.87 -7.38 14.87
N GLU A 222 -4.60 -8.54 14.26
CA GLU A 222 -3.38 -9.30 14.52
C GLU A 222 -2.14 -8.58 13.98
N LEU A 223 -2.20 -8.04 12.75
CA LEU A 223 -1.09 -7.32 12.11
C LEU A 223 -0.65 -6.08 12.90
N TYR A 224 -1.57 -5.38 13.56
CA TYR A 224 -1.22 -4.22 14.38
C TYR A 224 -0.27 -4.54 15.55
N GLN A 225 0.01 -5.80 15.85
CA GLN A 225 1.03 -6.18 16.82
C GLN A 225 2.47 -5.98 16.29
N ALA A 226 2.66 -5.99 14.96
CA ALA A 226 3.96 -5.86 14.32
C ALA A 226 4.07 -4.68 13.34
N PHE A 227 2.96 -4.09 12.91
CA PHE A 227 2.90 -3.05 11.89
C PHE A 227 2.38 -1.73 12.44
N ASP A 228 2.84 -0.62 11.86
CA ASP A 228 2.38 0.72 12.19
C ASP A 228 1.08 1.05 11.46
N MET A 229 0.96 0.57 10.22
CA MET A 229 -0.16 0.85 9.33
C MET A 229 -0.62 -0.43 8.63
N THR A 230 -1.92 -0.52 8.34
CA THR A 230 -2.50 -1.55 7.47
C THR A 230 -3.28 -0.89 6.34
N TYR A 231 -3.48 -1.63 5.25
CA TYR A 231 -4.38 -1.22 4.17
C TYR A 231 -5.82 -1.09 4.67
N ASP A 232 -6.66 -0.40 3.90
CA ASP A 232 -8.09 -0.22 4.13
C ASP A 232 -8.94 -1.32 3.45
N TYR A 233 -8.32 -2.48 3.17
CA TYR A 233 -8.95 -3.57 2.42
C TYR A 233 -10.01 -4.33 3.21
N ASP A 234 -10.02 -4.25 4.53
CA ASP A 234 -11.07 -4.82 5.36
C ASP A 234 -12.47 -4.26 5.03
N ILE A 235 -12.56 -2.99 4.63
CA ILE A 235 -13.82 -2.34 4.21
C ILE A 235 -13.90 -2.07 2.70
N TRP A 236 -12.88 -2.43 1.93
CA TRP A 236 -12.85 -2.20 0.48
C TRP A 236 -14.09 -2.72 -0.26
N PRO A 237 -14.65 -3.91 0.06
CA PRO A 237 -15.87 -4.39 -0.61
C PRO A 237 -17.08 -3.44 -0.46
N TRP A 238 -17.17 -2.72 0.66
CA TRP A 238 -18.23 -1.72 0.88
C TRP A 238 -17.93 -0.40 0.18
N PHE A 239 -16.68 0.03 0.15
CA PHE A 239 -16.24 1.20 -0.60
C PHE A 239 -16.49 1.01 -2.10
N GLU A 240 -15.96 -0.04 -2.71
CA GLU A 240 -16.19 -0.38 -4.11
C GLU A 240 -17.68 -0.62 -4.39
N GLY A 241 -18.37 -1.31 -3.50
CA GLY A 241 -19.80 -1.54 -3.60
C GLY A 241 -20.61 -0.25 -3.60
N CYS A 242 -20.21 0.75 -2.80
CA CYS A 242 -20.81 2.09 -2.83
C CYS A 242 -20.57 2.78 -4.17
N LEU A 243 -19.34 2.77 -4.68
CA LEU A 243 -19.00 3.39 -5.97
C LEU A 243 -19.73 2.75 -7.16
N THR A 244 -19.96 1.44 -7.10
CA THR A 244 -20.63 0.66 -8.16
C THR A 244 -22.13 0.48 -7.96
N GLY A 245 -22.70 0.99 -6.88
CA GLY A 245 -24.13 0.88 -6.58
C GLY A 245 -24.61 -0.44 -6.00
N ARG A 246 -23.69 -1.33 -5.62
CA ARG A 246 -24.00 -2.58 -4.93
C ARG A 246 -24.32 -2.37 -3.45
N ASN A 247 -23.73 -1.33 -2.85
CA ASN A 247 -23.94 -0.94 -1.47
C ASN A 247 -24.41 0.51 -1.38
N THR A 248 -25.13 0.85 -0.32
CA THR A 248 -25.49 2.23 -0.03
C THR A 248 -24.32 2.98 0.60
N LEU A 249 -24.34 4.33 0.51
CA LEU A 249 -23.38 5.19 1.20
C LEU A 249 -23.42 4.94 2.73
N GLN A 250 -24.60 4.72 3.31
CA GLN A 250 -24.75 4.40 4.74
C GLN A 250 -23.99 3.13 5.11
N GLN A 251 -24.10 2.05 4.33
CA GLN A 251 -23.39 0.81 4.61
C GLN A 251 -21.87 0.98 4.62
N TYR A 252 -21.31 1.78 3.70
CA TYR A 252 -19.89 2.08 3.69
C TYR A 252 -19.49 2.91 4.94
N ILE A 253 -20.28 3.93 5.28
CA ILE A 253 -20.02 4.78 6.45
C ILE A 253 -20.14 3.99 7.76
N ASP A 254 -21.09 3.06 7.86
CA ASP A 254 -21.21 2.16 9.02
C ASP A 254 -19.94 1.32 9.20
N MET A 255 -19.31 0.88 8.11
CA MET A 255 -18.06 0.12 8.18
C MET A 255 -16.87 0.98 8.59
N LEU A 256 -16.80 2.25 8.15
CA LEU A 256 -15.80 3.20 8.67
C LEU A 256 -15.95 3.44 10.17
N ASN A 257 -17.18 3.60 10.66
CA ASN A 257 -17.46 3.73 12.10
C ASN A 257 -17.13 2.43 12.85
N TYR A 258 -17.35 1.27 12.23
CA TYR A 258 -17.02 -0.02 12.82
C TYR A 258 -15.50 -0.17 13.05
N GLN A 259 -14.65 0.36 12.16
CA GLN A 259 -13.20 0.38 12.37
C GLN A 259 -12.82 1.13 13.65
N GLU A 260 -13.45 2.28 13.92
CA GLU A 260 -13.19 3.08 15.13
C GLU A 260 -13.56 2.35 16.43
N LEU A 261 -14.44 1.33 16.35
CA LEU A 261 -14.88 0.53 17.49
C LEU A 261 -14.08 -0.78 17.65
N THR A 262 -13.48 -1.28 16.57
CA THR A 262 -12.93 -2.64 16.52
C THR A 262 -11.42 -2.66 16.66
N TYR A 263 -10.74 -1.65 16.10
CA TYR A 263 -9.28 -1.61 16.11
C TYR A 263 -8.70 -1.01 17.39
N PRO A 264 -7.43 -1.34 17.73
CA PRO A 264 -6.76 -0.76 18.88
C PRO A 264 -6.72 0.78 18.81
N SER A 265 -6.79 1.44 19.96
CA SER A 265 -6.64 2.89 20.02
C SER A 265 -5.35 3.35 19.31
N GLY A 266 -5.48 4.35 18.45
CA GLY A 266 -4.37 4.88 17.66
C GLY A 266 -4.03 4.05 16.43
N PHE A 267 -4.91 3.14 15.99
CA PHE A 267 -4.72 2.42 14.71
C PHE A 267 -4.57 3.40 13.55
N ILE A 268 -3.80 2.98 12.54
CA ILE A 268 -3.56 3.79 11.35
C ILE A 268 -3.88 2.95 10.11
N LYS A 269 -4.96 3.32 9.43
CA LYS A 269 -5.26 2.81 8.09
C LYS A 269 -4.56 3.65 7.04
N MET A 270 -4.05 3.03 5.99
CA MET A 270 -3.67 3.73 4.78
C MET A 270 -4.91 3.88 3.90
N ARG A 271 -5.50 5.07 3.89
CA ARG A 271 -6.68 5.39 3.08
C ARG A 271 -6.30 5.59 1.63
N CYS A 272 -7.03 4.99 0.71
CA CYS A 272 -6.85 5.21 -0.72
C CYS A 272 -8.19 5.13 -1.46
N GLY A 273 -8.29 5.86 -2.57
CA GLY A 273 -9.40 5.71 -3.51
C GLY A 273 -9.08 4.74 -4.65
N GLU A 274 -7.79 4.47 -4.84
CA GLU A 274 -7.23 3.63 -5.89
C GLU A 274 -5.79 3.24 -5.54
N ASN A 275 -5.31 2.16 -6.13
CA ASN A 275 -3.91 1.76 -6.13
C ASN A 275 -3.59 0.94 -7.40
N HIS A 276 -2.43 0.28 -7.45
CA HIS A 276 -2.00 -0.52 -8.59
C HIS A 276 -2.86 -1.78 -8.85
N ASP A 277 -3.60 -2.28 -7.85
CA ASP A 277 -4.45 -3.47 -7.95
C ASP A 277 -5.91 -3.15 -8.27
N THR A 278 -6.29 -1.88 -8.23
CA THR A 278 -7.68 -1.46 -8.33
C THR A 278 -7.91 -0.51 -9.49
N PRO A 279 -9.12 -0.45 -10.06
CA PRO A 279 -9.48 0.59 -11.01
C PRO A 279 -9.26 1.99 -10.43
N ARG A 280 -9.00 2.96 -11.31
CA ARG A 280 -8.86 4.37 -10.92
C ARG A 280 -10.16 4.90 -10.30
N LEU A 281 -10.07 5.75 -9.30
CA LEU A 281 -11.25 6.35 -8.67
C LEU A 281 -12.07 7.15 -9.69
N ALA A 282 -11.42 7.87 -10.60
CA ALA A 282 -12.06 8.62 -11.66
C ALA A 282 -12.75 7.73 -12.71
N HIS A 283 -12.47 6.43 -12.76
CA HIS A 283 -13.22 5.47 -13.58
C HIS A 283 -14.66 5.33 -13.07
N TRP A 284 -14.85 5.27 -11.76
CA TRP A 284 -16.18 5.20 -11.14
C TRP A 284 -16.82 6.57 -10.92
N VAL A 285 -16.02 7.56 -10.55
CA VAL A 285 -16.48 8.92 -10.21
C VAL A 285 -16.04 9.88 -11.30
N GLN A 286 -16.79 9.92 -12.41
CA GLN A 286 -16.43 10.68 -13.63
C GLN A 286 -16.67 12.19 -13.50
N ASP A 287 -17.57 12.62 -12.61
CA ASP A 287 -17.81 14.03 -12.30
C ASP A 287 -16.67 14.58 -11.42
N GLU A 288 -15.95 15.59 -11.91
CA GLU A 288 -14.78 16.14 -11.23
C GLU A 288 -15.12 16.73 -9.87
N ARG A 289 -16.28 17.39 -9.71
CA ARG A 289 -16.70 17.95 -8.42
C ARG A 289 -16.88 16.86 -7.38
N ARG A 290 -17.54 15.77 -7.74
CA ARG A 290 -17.72 14.60 -6.86
C ARG A 290 -16.39 13.92 -6.58
N LEU A 291 -15.52 13.77 -7.58
CA LEU A 291 -14.18 13.22 -7.40
C LEU A 291 -13.39 14.00 -6.34
N ARG A 292 -13.46 15.35 -6.39
CA ARG A 292 -12.85 16.23 -5.39
C ARG A 292 -13.45 15.97 -4.00
N HIS A 293 -14.77 15.80 -3.87
CA HIS A 293 -15.40 15.48 -2.59
C HIS A 293 -14.97 14.13 -2.05
N TRP A 294 -14.86 13.09 -2.89
CA TRP A 294 -14.35 11.78 -2.48
C TRP A 294 -12.89 11.84 -2.01
N LEU A 295 -12.03 12.48 -2.78
CA LEU A 295 -10.63 12.67 -2.38
C LEU A 295 -10.52 13.45 -1.07
N ALA A 296 -11.22 14.58 -0.93
CA ALA A 296 -11.22 15.33 0.31
C ALA A 296 -11.74 14.53 1.51
N PHE A 297 -12.76 13.70 1.31
CA PHE A 297 -13.28 12.81 2.35
C PHE A 297 -12.22 11.76 2.78
N LEU A 298 -11.55 11.11 1.85
CA LEU A 298 -10.49 10.16 2.16
C LEU A 298 -9.33 10.82 2.92
N TYR A 299 -8.94 12.04 2.54
CA TYR A 299 -7.96 12.82 3.32
C TYR A 299 -8.48 13.17 4.72
N PHE A 300 -9.78 13.44 4.87
CA PHE A 300 -10.36 13.74 6.17
C PHE A 300 -10.45 12.51 7.08
N CYS A 301 -10.59 11.30 6.53
CA CYS A 301 -10.66 10.07 7.31
C CYS A 301 -9.39 9.87 8.17
N ARG A 302 -9.57 9.25 9.36
CA ARG A 302 -8.44 8.83 10.21
C ARG A 302 -7.52 7.88 9.44
N GLY A 303 -6.21 8.11 9.54
CA GLY A 303 -5.18 7.30 8.90
C GLY A 303 -4.33 8.10 7.91
N SER A 304 -3.26 7.51 7.38
CA SER A 304 -2.47 8.08 6.30
C SER A 304 -3.26 8.11 4.99
N MET A 305 -2.79 8.86 4.01
CA MET A 305 -3.39 8.90 2.67
C MET A 305 -2.40 8.35 1.64
N LEU A 306 -2.88 7.52 0.71
CA LEU A 306 -2.14 7.06 -0.44
C LEU A 306 -2.63 7.78 -1.71
N LEU A 307 -1.70 8.29 -2.50
CA LEU A 307 -1.87 8.57 -3.92
C LEU A 307 -1.07 7.55 -4.74
N TYR A 308 -1.71 6.93 -5.70
CA TYR A 308 -1.02 6.13 -6.71
C TYR A 308 -0.59 7.03 -7.88
N GLY A 309 0.58 6.80 -8.44
CA GLY A 309 1.14 7.62 -9.51
C GLY A 309 0.10 8.00 -10.57
N GLY A 310 -0.10 9.31 -10.76
CA GLY A 310 -1.08 9.85 -11.68
C GLY A 310 -2.45 10.23 -11.08
N THR A 311 -2.80 9.81 -9.86
CA THR A 311 -4.09 10.17 -9.22
C THR A 311 -4.37 11.67 -9.30
N GLU A 312 -3.35 12.51 -9.20
CA GLU A 312 -3.43 13.97 -9.27
C GLU A 312 -3.89 14.51 -10.64
N PHE A 313 -3.93 13.65 -11.66
CA PHE A 313 -4.43 14.01 -12.99
C PHE A 313 -5.77 13.34 -13.34
N ALA A 314 -6.41 12.69 -12.35
CA ALA A 314 -7.72 12.04 -12.47
C ALA A 314 -7.82 11.04 -13.65
N PRO A 315 -6.86 10.12 -13.85
CA PRO A 315 -6.93 9.15 -14.95
C PRO A 315 -8.09 8.19 -14.72
N GLN A 316 -8.67 7.70 -15.82
CA GLN A 316 -9.70 6.64 -15.78
C GLN A 316 -9.12 5.27 -16.17
N HIS A 317 -8.01 5.26 -16.91
CA HIS A 317 -7.33 4.04 -17.29
C HIS A 317 -6.45 3.53 -16.16
N GLN A 318 -6.64 2.24 -15.81
CA GLN A 318 -5.73 1.53 -14.92
C GLN A 318 -4.59 0.96 -15.75
N VAL A 319 -3.37 1.39 -15.49
CA VAL A 319 -2.18 0.85 -16.16
C VAL A 319 -1.85 -0.55 -15.66
N GLY A 320 -1.39 -1.40 -16.59
CA GLY A 320 -0.98 -2.77 -16.26
C GLY A 320 0.35 -2.84 -15.52
N LEU A 321 0.54 -3.98 -14.83
CA LEU A 321 1.78 -4.27 -14.12
C LEU A 321 2.78 -5.09 -14.95
N PHE A 322 2.34 -5.67 -16.06
CA PHE A 322 3.07 -6.71 -16.77
C PHE A 322 3.83 -6.21 -18.01
N ASP A 323 3.51 -4.99 -18.42
CA ASP A 323 4.08 -4.31 -19.57
C ASP A 323 4.48 -2.88 -19.20
N ALA A 324 5.21 -2.18 -20.06
CA ALA A 324 5.49 -0.76 -19.87
C ALA A 324 4.29 0.06 -20.38
N GLU A 325 3.72 0.87 -19.50
CA GLU A 325 2.64 1.81 -19.80
C GLU A 325 2.95 3.17 -19.16
N ASP A 326 2.24 4.21 -19.59
CA ASP A 326 2.42 5.57 -19.04
C ASP A 326 1.34 5.87 -18.00
N ASN A 327 1.72 5.96 -16.73
CA ASN A 327 0.82 6.37 -15.64
C ASN A 327 0.21 7.77 -15.84
N PHE A 328 0.81 8.60 -16.67
CA PHE A 328 0.42 9.99 -16.91
C PHE A 328 -0.17 10.24 -18.28
N GLY A 329 -0.43 9.19 -19.06
CA GLY A 329 -0.97 9.29 -20.42
C GLY A 329 -2.43 9.77 -20.46
N ASP A 330 -3.24 9.47 -19.45
CA ASP A 330 -4.66 9.88 -19.36
C ASP A 330 -4.84 11.02 -18.34
N LYS A 331 -4.51 12.24 -18.74
CA LYS A 331 -4.70 13.45 -17.89
C LYS A 331 -6.02 14.11 -18.19
N ARG A 332 -6.97 14.05 -17.25
CA ARG A 332 -8.33 14.61 -17.40
C ARG A 332 -8.56 15.89 -16.61
N ALA A 333 -7.86 16.05 -15.50
CA ALA A 333 -7.89 17.23 -14.66
C ALA A 333 -6.52 17.47 -14.06
N ASP A 334 -6.27 18.67 -13.55
CA ASP A 334 -5.15 18.97 -12.68
C ASP A 334 -5.69 19.20 -11.26
N LEU A 335 -5.40 18.26 -10.38
CA LEU A 335 -5.86 18.30 -8.99
C LEU A 335 -4.72 18.64 -8.00
N GLN A 336 -3.50 18.94 -8.46
CA GLN A 336 -2.32 19.08 -7.60
C GLN A 336 -2.53 20.10 -6.48
N ASP A 337 -2.96 21.34 -6.83
CA ASP A 337 -3.23 22.38 -5.83
C ASP A 337 -4.38 22.01 -4.88
N PHE A 338 -5.38 21.30 -5.38
CA PHE A 338 -6.48 20.82 -4.55
C PHE A 338 -6.00 19.77 -3.55
N LEU A 339 -5.22 18.79 -3.99
CA LEU A 339 -4.68 17.72 -3.15
C LEU A 339 -3.70 18.28 -2.11
N ARG A 340 -2.92 19.30 -2.49
CA ARG A 340 -2.07 20.03 -1.54
C ARG A 340 -2.89 20.65 -0.40
N ARG A 341 -4.00 21.33 -0.71
CA ARG A 341 -4.91 21.84 0.32
C ARG A 341 -5.55 20.75 1.16
N CYS A 342 -5.88 19.60 0.57
CA CYS A 342 -6.36 18.43 1.32
C CYS A 342 -5.30 17.92 2.29
N LYS A 343 -4.02 17.91 1.89
CA LYS A 343 -2.90 17.54 2.76
C LYS A 343 -2.76 18.52 3.92
N ASP A 344 -2.88 19.82 3.68
CA ASP A 344 -2.84 20.84 4.73
C ASP A 344 -4.01 20.69 5.70
N MET A 345 -5.21 20.41 5.20
CA MET A 345 -6.37 20.06 6.03
C MET A 345 -6.08 18.85 6.90
N LYS A 346 -5.57 17.74 6.30
CA LYS A 346 -5.24 16.51 7.02
C LYS A 346 -4.23 16.77 8.14
N ALA A 347 -3.20 17.56 7.89
CA ALA A 347 -2.19 17.90 8.89
C ALA A 347 -2.77 18.70 10.08
N SER A 348 -3.92 19.36 9.90
CA SER A 348 -4.62 20.11 10.94
C SER A 348 -5.58 19.28 11.80
N LEU A 349 -5.83 18.02 11.44
CA LEU A 349 -6.75 17.15 12.17
C LEU A 349 -6.10 16.68 13.50
N PRO A 350 -6.88 16.41 14.56
CA PRO A 350 -6.34 15.86 15.79
C PRO A 350 -5.75 14.44 15.57
N LEU A 351 -4.62 14.16 16.19
CA LEU A 351 -4.04 12.80 16.21
C LEU A 351 -4.77 11.85 17.16
N ASP A 352 -5.38 12.41 18.22
CA ASP A 352 -6.10 11.65 19.25
C ASP A 352 -7.56 12.14 19.32
N GLY A 353 -8.41 11.35 19.94
CA GLY A 353 -9.83 11.66 20.15
C GLY A 353 -10.78 10.71 19.43
N ALA A 354 -12.07 11.00 19.57
CA ALA A 354 -13.12 10.24 18.88
C ALA A 354 -13.28 10.74 17.44
N VAL A 355 -13.50 9.80 16.53
CA VAL A 355 -13.84 10.08 15.13
C VAL A 355 -15.10 9.30 14.79
N TRP A 356 -16.03 9.92 14.09
CA TRP A 356 -17.21 9.25 13.55
C TRP A 356 -17.72 9.97 12.31
N TYR A 357 -18.55 9.28 11.56
CA TYR A 357 -19.10 9.75 10.30
C TYR A 357 -20.59 9.50 10.24
N GLU A 358 -21.36 10.46 9.70
CA GLU A 358 -22.81 10.39 9.57
C GLU A 358 -23.23 10.69 8.13
N VAL A 359 -24.28 10.02 7.65
CA VAL A 359 -24.87 10.31 6.34
C VAL A 359 -26.08 11.22 6.54
N SER A 360 -26.09 12.34 5.84
CA SER A 360 -27.18 13.32 5.87
C SER A 360 -27.47 13.84 4.46
N GLY A 361 -28.65 13.54 3.91
CA GLY A 361 -29.10 14.07 2.62
C GLY A 361 -28.18 13.75 1.43
N GLY A 362 -27.48 12.60 1.45
CA GLY A 362 -26.51 12.21 0.41
C GLY A 362 -25.09 12.78 0.63
N ALA A 363 -24.90 13.63 1.62
CA ALA A 363 -23.59 14.07 2.10
C ALA A 363 -23.12 13.21 3.28
N VAL A 364 -21.81 13.14 3.46
CA VAL A 364 -21.19 12.60 4.68
C VAL A 364 -20.70 13.76 5.53
N VAL A 365 -21.03 13.72 6.81
CA VAL A 365 -20.51 14.63 7.83
C VAL A 365 -19.52 13.84 8.68
N GLY A 366 -18.24 14.22 8.62
CA GLY A 366 -17.20 13.62 9.45
C GLY A 366 -16.88 14.50 10.65
N HIS A 367 -16.63 13.90 11.79
CA HIS A 367 -16.38 14.57 13.06
C HIS A 367 -15.12 14.08 13.72
N TYR A 368 -14.31 15.02 14.22
CA TYR A 368 -13.23 14.79 15.16
C TYR A 368 -13.54 15.53 16.46
N LYS A 369 -13.44 14.83 17.58
CA LYS A 369 -13.59 15.43 18.91
C LYS A 369 -12.42 15.03 19.80
N SER A 370 -11.62 16.01 20.18
CA SER A 370 -10.42 15.83 21.01
C SER A 370 -10.37 16.88 22.12
N PRO A 371 -9.47 16.73 23.10
CA PRO A 371 -9.20 17.79 24.08
C PRO A 371 -8.74 19.12 23.46
N ALA A 372 -8.14 19.09 22.27
CA ALA A 372 -7.71 20.27 21.52
C ALA A 372 -8.85 20.97 20.76
N GLY A 373 -10.08 20.41 20.76
CA GLY A 373 -11.25 20.95 20.11
C GLY A 373 -11.93 19.98 19.14
N GLU A 374 -12.91 20.52 18.42
CA GLU A 374 -13.71 19.78 17.45
C GLU A 374 -13.37 20.21 16.02
N ARG A 375 -13.45 19.25 15.08
CA ARG A 375 -13.38 19.51 13.64
C ARG A 375 -14.52 18.78 12.95
N THR A 376 -15.16 19.44 12.00
CA THR A 376 -16.24 18.86 11.20
C THR A 376 -15.97 19.13 9.72
N GLY A 377 -16.14 18.09 8.89
CA GLY A 377 -16.08 18.19 7.43
C GLY A 377 -17.40 17.72 6.82
N VAL A 378 -17.83 18.35 5.72
CA VAL A 378 -19.03 17.96 4.96
C VAL A 378 -18.63 17.64 3.52
N PHE A 379 -18.98 16.45 3.06
CA PHE A 379 -18.57 15.92 1.76
C PHE A 379 -19.79 15.43 0.99
N ASP A 380 -20.06 16.03 -0.17
CA ASP A 380 -21.14 15.59 -1.07
C ASP A 380 -20.68 14.33 -1.84
N LEU A 381 -21.05 13.17 -1.33
CA LEU A 381 -20.80 11.87 -1.92
C LEU A 381 -22.05 11.28 -2.58
N SER A 382 -23.05 12.10 -2.86
CA SER A 382 -24.30 11.71 -3.51
C SER A 382 -24.05 11.11 -4.90
N GLY A 383 -24.91 10.16 -5.31
CA GLY A 383 -24.83 9.50 -6.62
C GLY A 383 -23.85 8.31 -6.69
N CYS A 384 -23.40 7.83 -5.54
CA CYS A 384 -22.86 6.47 -5.42
C CYS A 384 -24.03 5.50 -5.38
N GLY A 385 -24.05 4.59 -6.36
CA GLY A 385 -25.10 3.59 -6.46
C GLY A 385 -26.34 4.09 -7.19
N GLY A 386 -26.29 3.89 -8.49
CA GLY A 386 -27.32 4.08 -9.48
C GLY A 386 -28.77 4.31 -9.04
N ARG A 387 -29.41 5.12 -9.84
CA ARG A 387 -30.88 5.32 -9.91
C ARG A 387 -31.65 5.12 -8.62
N VAL A 388 -31.99 6.25 -8.00
CA VAL A 388 -33.18 6.29 -7.17
C VAL A 388 -34.38 5.82 -7.98
#